data_70a091c169ac001b1505eed5bbe0ebce
#
_entry.id   70a091c169ac001b1505eed5bbe0ebce
#
_cell.length_a   1.000
_cell.length_b   1.000
_cell.length_c   1.000
_cell.angle_alpha   90.00
_cell.angle_beta   90.00
_cell.angle_gamma   90.00
#
_symmetry.space_group_name_H-M   'P 1'
#
loop_
_entity.id
_entity.type
_entity.pdbx_description
1 polymer ?
#
loop_
_entity_poly.entity_id
_entity_poly.type
_entity_poly.pdbx_seq_one_letter_code
_entity_poly.pdbx_strand_id
1 'polypeptide(L)'
;MTTMHFFRSANSRVMVLLAMISLTVLGCRHEPPEGPIDPGGGGNGGGGIPCDPNTVYFQQQVLPILISNCAVPGCHNTATDDNNWIQITDYTSLMNSGIVQDGDLMDVITDTDPDNIMPRPPQNPLTAEQINIINSWINAGAPNNSCASLSCDTLNVTYSGTIRPLIQQRCQGCHSGATPQGNIDLSTWSGVNAVVADGRLLDAVRHQGTVIAMPPGGAANKLPDCNIRQFMLWIEAGAPNN
;
A
#
# COMPACT_ATOMS: atom_id res chain seq x y z
N MET A 1 35.01 73.19 -16.40
CA MET A 1 34.27 73.08 -17.68
C MET A 1 35.00 72.05 -18.51
N THR A 2 34.50 70.80 -18.51
CA THR A 2 35.12 69.70 -19.26
C THR A 2 34.05 69.00 -20.02
N THR A 3 34.11 69.11 -21.31
CA THR A 3 33.15 68.59 -22.29
C THR A 3 33.36 67.10 -22.46
N MET A 4 32.32 66.26 -22.25
CA MET A 4 32.31 64.82 -22.51
C MET A 4 31.86 64.56 -23.95
N HIS A 5 32.71 63.91 -24.74
CA HIS A 5 32.40 63.46 -26.09
C HIS A 5 31.70 62.04 -26.02
N PHE A 6 30.52 61.98 -26.61
CA PHE A 6 29.81 60.76 -26.88
C PHE A 6 30.34 60.07 -28.14
N PHE A 7 30.93 58.89 -28.01
CA PHE A 7 31.18 57.99 -29.16
C PHE A 7 30.00 56.99 -29.30
N ARG A 8 29.32 57.16 -30.37
CA ARG A 8 28.25 56.20 -30.81
C ARG A 8 28.93 55.07 -31.57
N SER A 9 28.94 53.81 -31.00
CA SER A 9 29.32 52.61 -31.72
C SER A 9 28.11 51.93 -32.33
N ALA A 10 28.05 51.94 -33.67
CA ALA A 10 26.94 51.41 -34.48
C ALA A 10 27.06 49.91 -34.83
N ASN A 11 27.97 49.16 -34.22
CA ASN A 11 28.29 47.81 -34.66
C ASN A 11 27.78 46.67 -33.74
N SER A 12 26.98 47.02 -32.70
CA SER A 12 26.55 45.99 -31.75
C SER A 12 25.31 45.18 -32.18
N ARG A 13 24.57 45.64 -33.20
CA ARG A 13 23.31 44.99 -33.61
C ARG A 13 23.47 43.91 -34.66
N VAL A 14 24.57 43.86 -35.38
CA VAL A 14 24.82 42.81 -36.40
C VAL A 14 25.44 41.56 -35.80
N MET A 15 26.20 41.67 -34.70
CA MET A 15 26.79 40.51 -34.02
C MET A 15 25.78 39.65 -33.22
N VAL A 16 24.70 40.30 -32.72
CA VAL A 16 23.66 39.59 -31.95
C VAL A 16 22.75 38.75 -32.86
N LEU A 17 22.55 39.14 -34.11
CA LEU A 17 21.74 38.40 -35.07
C LEU A 17 22.45 37.16 -35.66
N LEU A 18 23.77 37.13 -35.72
CA LEU A 18 24.54 35.97 -36.17
C LEU A 18 24.75 34.93 -35.06
N ALA A 19 24.67 35.30 -33.78
CA ALA A 19 24.74 34.39 -32.65
C ALA A 19 23.43 33.63 -32.38
N MET A 20 22.28 34.11 -32.90
CA MET A 20 20.98 33.48 -32.69
C MET A 20 20.65 32.39 -33.72
N ILE A 21 21.39 32.24 -34.79
CA ILE A 21 21.14 31.25 -35.87
C ILE A 21 21.92 29.95 -35.66
N SER A 22 22.91 29.93 -34.73
CA SER A 22 23.74 28.72 -34.48
C SER A 22 23.26 27.82 -33.34
N LEU A 23 22.14 28.10 -32.70
CA LEU A 23 21.67 27.35 -31.53
C LEU A 23 20.51 26.35 -31.79
N THR A 24 20.21 26.02 -33.04
CA THR A 24 19.04 25.19 -33.35
C THR A 24 19.35 23.78 -33.87
N VAL A 25 20.57 23.27 -33.80
CA VAL A 25 20.86 21.89 -34.25
C VAL A 25 21.86 21.18 -33.30
N LEU A 26 21.48 21.02 -32.03
CA LEU A 26 22.05 19.98 -31.17
C LEU A 26 20.97 19.57 -30.15
N GLY A 27 19.86 19.06 -30.67
CA GLY A 27 18.98 18.23 -29.90
C GLY A 27 19.70 16.90 -29.68
N CYS A 28 20.43 16.76 -28.57
CA CYS A 28 20.77 15.45 -28.06
C CYS A 28 19.48 14.71 -27.80
N ARG A 29 19.05 13.84 -28.69
CA ARG A 29 18.15 12.77 -28.35
C ARG A 29 18.94 11.89 -27.36
N HIS A 30 18.69 12.13 -26.09
CA HIS A 30 19.03 11.19 -25.06
C HIS A 30 17.97 10.08 -25.14
N GLU A 31 18.20 9.09 -25.99
CA GLU A 31 17.54 7.81 -25.78
C GLU A 31 18.18 7.25 -24.51
N PRO A 32 17.40 7.07 -23.43
CA PRO A 32 17.91 6.38 -22.27
C PRO A 32 18.32 4.98 -22.74
N PRO A 33 19.47 4.44 -22.28
CA PRO A 33 19.81 3.06 -22.54
C PRO A 33 18.64 2.20 -22.06
N GLU A 34 18.20 1.26 -22.88
CA GLU A 34 17.29 0.21 -22.44
C GLU A 34 18.03 -0.59 -21.37
N GLY A 35 18.00 -0.07 -20.15
CA GLY A 35 18.37 -0.82 -18.96
C GLY A 35 17.32 -1.90 -18.70
N PRO A 36 17.67 -2.94 -17.93
CA PRO A 36 16.70 -3.95 -17.54
C PRO A 36 15.47 -3.25 -17.00
N ILE A 37 14.30 -3.62 -17.51
CA ILE A 37 13.00 -3.06 -17.11
C ILE A 37 12.92 -3.19 -15.60
N ASP A 38 12.98 -2.06 -14.89
CA ASP A 38 12.72 -2.01 -13.46
C ASP A 38 11.24 -2.29 -13.25
N PRO A 39 10.85 -3.42 -12.63
CA PRO A 39 9.45 -3.76 -12.41
C PRO A 39 8.76 -2.90 -11.35
N GLY A 40 9.38 -1.82 -10.87
CA GLY A 40 8.92 -1.00 -9.75
C GLY A 40 8.43 0.42 -10.06
N GLY A 41 8.29 0.83 -11.33
CA GLY A 41 7.87 2.20 -11.70
C GLY A 41 6.36 2.35 -11.77
N GLY A 42 5.76 3.03 -10.79
CA GLY A 42 4.36 3.45 -10.82
C GLY A 42 4.09 4.42 -11.97
N GLY A 43 3.45 3.96 -13.04
CA GLY A 43 2.95 4.76 -14.15
C GLY A 43 1.56 4.27 -14.55
N ASN A 44 0.61 5.18 -14.59
CA ASN A 44 -0.74 4.99 -15.13
C ASN A 44 -0.68 4.50 -16.58
N GLY A 45 -0.82 3.19 -16.79
CA GLY A 45 -0.92 2.61 -18.12
C GLY A 45 -1.13 1.10 -18.00
N GLY A 46 -2.34 0.61 -18.30
CA GLY A 46 -2.82 -0.73 -18.06
C GLY A 46 -2.07 -1.87 -18.73
N GLY A 47 -0.93 -2.24 -18.19
CA GLY A 47 -0.12 -3.39 -18.62
C GLY A 47 0.76 -3.88 -17.48
N GLY A 48 0.19 -4.14 -16.29
CA GLY A 48 0.95 -4.67 -15.17
C GLY A 48 1.33 -6.14 -15.38
N ILE A 49 2.44 -6.57 -14.77
CA ILE A 49 2.88 -7.97 -14.76
C ILE A 49 1.82 -8.83 -14.05
N PRO A 50 1.33 -9.93 -14.63
CA PRO A 50 0.41 -10.85 -13.97
C PRO A 50 0.97 -11.33 -12.64
N CYS A 51 0.09 -11.53 -11.65
CA CYS A 51 0.52 -12.12 -10.39
C CYS A 51 0.94 -13.58 -10.60
N ASP A 52 2.19 -13.88 -10.25
CA ASP A 52 2.67 -15.24 -10.14
C ASP A 52 2.20 -15.82 -8.78
N PRO A 53 1.47 -16.95 -8.77
CA PRO A 53 0.97 -17.55 -7.55
C PRO A 53 2.07 -18.02 -6.58
N ASN A 54 3.32 -18.19 -7.07
CA ASN A 54 4.46 -18.58 -6.25
C ASN A 54 5.26 -17.39 -5.69
N THR A 55 4.86 -16.17 -6.02
CA THR A 55 5.55 -14.93 -5.59
C THR A 55 4.71 -14.21 -4.57
N VAL A 56 5.32 -13.86 -3.43
CA VAL A 56 4.69 -12.96 -2.45
C VAL A 56 4.95 -11.52 -2.87
N TYR A 57 3.86 -10.75 -3.00
CA TYR A 57 3.92 -9.35 -3.40
C TYR A 57 3.71 -8.43 -2.19
N PHE A 58 4.66 -7.50 -1.99
CA PHE A 58 4.62 -6.56 -0.88
C PHE A 58 3.31 -5.76 -0.85
N GLN A 59 2.96 -5.12 -1.98
CA GLN A 59 1.82 -4.20 -2.05
C GLN A 59 0.47 -4.91 -1.83
N GLN A 60 0.33 -6.14 -2.31
CA GLN A 60 -0.95 -6.86 -2.26
C GLN A 60 -1.11 -7.75 -1.02
N GLN A 61 -0.01 -8.27 -0.48
CA GLN A 61 -0.08 -9.29 0.57
C GLN A 61 0.57 -8.86 1.88
N VAL A 62 1.80 -8.30 1.86
CA VAL A 62 2.54 -7.95 3.06
C VAL A 62 2.07 -6.64 3.67
N LEU A 63 2.07 -5.56 2.87
CA LEU A 63 1.69 -4.23 3.36
C LEU A 63 0.28 -4.21 4.01
N PRO A 64 -0.74 -4.88 3.47
CA PRO A 64 -2.05 -4.94 4.12
C PRO A 64 -2.04 -5.60 5.49
N ILE A 65 -1.26 -6.65 5.68
CA ILE A 65 -1.08 -7.29 7.00
C ILE A 65 -0.46 -6.31 7.98
N LEU A 66 0.60 -5.62 7.56
CA LEU A 66 1.31 -4.64 8.39
C LEU A 66 0.43 -3.44 8.76
N ILE A 67 -0.32 -2.90 7.79
CA ILE A 67 -1.24 -1.77 8.03
C ILE A 67 -2.34 -2.16 9.02
N SER A 68 -2.94 -3.32 8.87
CA SER A 68 -4.08 -3.74 9.70
C SER A 68 -3.70 -4.21 11.10
N ASN A 69 -2.45 -4.65 11.31
CA ASN A 69 -2.03 -5.21 12.59
C ASN A 69 -0.98 -4.36 13.32
N CYS A 70 -0.17 -3.59 12.61
CA CYS A 70 0.94 -2.83 13.19
C CYS A 70 0.73 -1.32 13.10
N ALA A 71 0.29 -0.80 11.94
CA ALA A 71 0.13 0.64 11.71
C ALA A 71 -1.23 1.18 12.19
N VAL A 72 -1.80 0.57 13.22
CA VAL A 72 -3.05 1.06 13.83
C VAL A 72 -2.79 2.32 14.66
N PRO A 73 -3.80 3.19 14.87
CA PRO A 73 -3.66 4.40 15.68
C PRO A 73 -3.09 4.13 17.08
N GLY A 74 -2.05 4.85 17.43
CA GLY A 74 -1.35 4.70 18.71
C GLY A 74 -0.28 3.60 18.74
N CYS A 75 -0.05 2.91 17.62
CA CYS A 75 1.04 1.93 17.47
C CYS A 75 2.07 2.45 16.45
N HIS A 76 2.24 1.78 15.31
CA HIS A 76 3.28 2.11 14.32
C HIS A 76 2.75 2.90 13.11
N ASN A 77 1.62 3.60 13.24
CA ASN A 77 1.12 4.51 12.21
C ASN A 77 1.89 5.84 12.15
N THR A 78 2.58 6.20 13.23
CA THR A 78 3.42 7.39 13.35
C THR A 78 4.64 7.04 14.18
N ALA A 79 5.82 7.55 13.82
CA ALA A 79 7.04 7.37 14.59
C ALA A 79 7.00 8.24 15.86
N THR A 80 7.20 7.62 17.03
CA THR A 80 7.19 8.25 18.36
C THR A 80 8.23 7.59 19.27
N ASP A 81 8.56 8.21 20.41
CA ASP A 81 9.42 7.61 21.43
C ASP A 81 8.83 6.30 21.97
N ASP A 82 7.49 6.21 22.11
CA ASP A 82 6.82 5.04 22.69
C ASP A 82 6.91 3.79 21.78
N ASN A 83 7.17 3.97 20.51
CA ASN A 83 7.32 2.87 19.54
C ASN A 83 8.72 2.80 18.91
N ASN A 84 9.74 3.34 19.60
CA ASN A 84 11.13 3.37 19.17
C ASN A 84 11.33 4.02 17.78
N TRP A 85 10.52 5.02 17.45
CA TRP A 85 10.55 5.73 16.16
C TRP A 85 10.26 4.83 14.95
N ILE A 86 9.64 3.67 15.18
CA ILE A 86 9.26 2.74 14.11
C ILE A 86 7.92 3.16 13.51
N GLN A 87 7.92 3.45 12.20
CA GLN A 87 6.71 3.70 11.40
C GLN A 87 6.57 2.62 10.32
N ILE A 88 5.38 2.05 10.18
CA ILE A 88 5.07 0.95 9.26
C ILE A 88 3.85 1.33 8.42
N THR A 89 3.95 2.35 7.58
CA THR A 89 2.83 2.84 6.74
C THR A 89 3.01 2.56 5.25
N ASP A 90 4.23 2.30 4.83
CA ASP A 90 4.61 2.01 3.45
C ASP A 90 5.96 1.27 3.43
N TYR A 91 6.41 0.88 2.23
CA TYR A 91 7.68 0.18 2.06
C TYR A 91 8.88 0.98 2.57
N THR A 92 8.91 2.28 2.27
CA THR A 92 10.05 3.13 2.61
C THR A 92 10.17 3.31 4.12
N SER A 93 9.08 3.59 4.81
CA SER A 93 9.05 3.73 6.27
C SER A 93 9.42 2.42 6.96
N LEU A 94 8.90 1.28 6.48
CA LEU A 94 9.25 -0.04 6.98
C LEU A 94 10.75 -0.34 6.85
N MET A 95 11.32 -0.15 5.66
CA MET A 95 12.73 -0.47 5.41
C MET A 95 13.68 0.51 6.13
N ASN A 96 13.30 1.79 6.25
CA ASN A 96 14.09 2.77 6.99
C ASN A 96 14.10 2.53 8.51
N SER A 97 13.15 1.79 9.05
CA SER A 97 13.14 1.42 10.48
C SER A 97 14.23 0.42 10.85
N GLY A 98 14.77 -0.32 9.89
CA GLY A 98 15.80 -1.35 10.10
C GLY A 98 15.26 -2.72 10.54
N ILE A 99 14.05 -2.80 11.06
CA ILE A 99 13.50 -4.02 11.71
C ILE A 99 13.41 -5.24 10.78
N VAL A 100 13.40 -5.04 9.46
CA VAL A 100 13.42 -6.14 8.50
C VAL A 100 14.83 -6.68 8.32
N GLN A 101 15.82 -5.78 8.23
CA GLN A 101 17.22 -6.12 8.00
C GLN A 101 17.87 -6.75 9.23
N ASP A 102 17.48 -6.29 10.43
CA ASP A 102 18.02 -6.75 11.70
C ASP A 102 17.35 -8.05 12.19
N GLY A 103 16.22 -8.42 11.59
CA GLY A 103 15.44 -9.60 11.95
C GLY A 103 14.36 -9.35 13.02
N ASP A 104 14.35 -8.18 13.63
CA ASP A 104 13.46 -7.81 14.73
C ASP A 104 11.98 -8.00 14.39
N LEU A 105 11.59 -7.74 13.13
CA LEU A 105 10.21 -7.95 12.69
C LEU A 105 9.77 -9.40 12.90
N MET A 106 10.59 -10.37 12.48
CA MET A 106 10.25 -11.79 12.66
C MET A 106 10.31 -12.20 14.12
N ASP A 107 11.27 -11.71 14.87
CA ASP A 107 11.42 -12.02 16.28
C ASP A 107 10.17 -11.62 17.07
N VAL A 108 9.71 -10.37 16.93
CA VAL A 108 8.55 -9.88 17.69
C VAL A 108 7.21 -10.49 17.24
N ILE A 109 7.01 -10.82 15.96
CA ILE A 109 5.74 -11.43 15.51
C ILE A 109 5.64 -12.93 15.80
N THR A 110 6.76 -13.58 16.16
CA THR A 110 6.82 -15.00 16.54
C THR A 110 7.09 -15.23 18.02
N ASP A 111 7.33 -14.16 18.78
CA ASP A 111 7.53 -14.26 20.22
C ASP A 111 6.27 -14.78 20.93
N THR A 112 6.45 -15.39 22.07
CA THR A 112 5.36 -15.90 22.93
C THR A 112 5.25 -15.14 24.25
N ASP A 113 6.22 -14.27 24.55
CA ASP A 113 6.20 -13.41 25.72
C ASP A 113 5.27 -12.23 25.49
N PRO A 114 4.23 -12.03 26.32
CA PRO A 114 3.28 -10.95 26.16
C PRO A 114 3.88 -9.55 26.24
N ASP A 115 5.07 -9.40 26.81
CA ASP A 115 5.79 -8.12 26.91
C ASP A 115 6.59 -7.80 25.63
N ASN A 116 6.90 -8.81 24.82
CA ASN A 116 7.71 -8.69 23.61
C ASN A 116 6.91 -8.87 22.31
N ILE A 117 5.90 -9.75 22.33
CA ILE A 117 5.13 -10.08 21.13
C ILE A 117 4.46 -8.84 20.51
N MET A 118 4.46 -8.79 19.16
CA MET A 118 3.70 -7.80 18.39
C MET A 118 2.71 -8.50 17.45
N PRO A 119 1.48 -8.01 17.36
CA PRO A 119 0.88 -6.92 18.13
C PRO A 119 0.78 -7.24 19.62
N ARG A 120 0.92 -6.21 20.47
CA ARG A 120 0.80 -6.37 21.93
C ARG A 120 -0.64 -6.66 22.36
N PRO A 121 -0.84 -7.50 23.40
CA PRO A 121 -2.14 -7.62 24.01
C PRO A 121 -2.75 -6.24 24.40
N PRO A 122 -4.08 -6.04 24.28
CA PRO A 122 -5.11 -7.05 23.99
C PRO A 122 -5.34 -7.37 22.51
N GLN A 123 -4.50 -6.90 21.59
CA GLN A 123 -4.60 -7.27 20.18
C GLN A 123 -4.20 -8.73 19.98
N ASN A 124 -4.77 -9.35 18.93
CA ASN A 124 -4.44 -10.73 18.62
C ASN A 124 -3.06 -10.82 17.95
N PRO A 125 -2.29 -11.86 18.24
CA PRO A 125 -1.12 -12.22 17.46
C PRO A 125 -1.48 -12.43 15.97
N LEU A 126 -0.51 -12.30 15.11
CA LEU A 126 -0.65 -12.67 13.71
C LEU A 126 -0.98 -14.15 13.57
N THR A 127 -1.78 -14.50 12.57
CA THR A 127 -2.02 -15.89 12.22
C THR A 127 -0.77 -16.53 11.62
N ALA A 128 -0.67 -17.85 11.69
CA ALA A 128 0.42 -18.59 11.06
C ALA A 128 0.52 -18.32 9.55
N GLU A 129 -0.61 -18.10 8.87
CA GLU A 129 -0.64 -17.73 7.45
C GLU A 129 -0.04 -16.33 7.21
N GLN A 130 -0.40 -15.34 8.03
CA GLN A 130 0.17 -13.98 7.94
C GLN A 130 1.68 -13.98 8.20
N ILE A 131 2.13 -14.72 9.22
CA ILE A 131 3.56 -14.89 9.53
C ILE A 131 4.28 -15.54 8.35
N ASN A 132 3.71 -16.60 7.73
CA ASN A 132 4.31 -17.26 6.58
C ASN A 132 4.41 -16.34 5.36
N ILE A 133 3.43 -15.47 5.12
CA ILE A 133 3.49 -14.48 4.03
C ILE A 133 4.66 -13.51 4.27
N ILE A 134 4.78 -12.95 5.47
CA ILE A 134 5.87 -12.02 5.82
C ILE A 134 7.22 -12.71 5.70
N ASN A 135 7.36 -13.91 6.27
CA ASN A 135 8.59 -14.69 6.22
C ASN A 135 9.01 -15.03 4.78
N SER A 136 8.07 -15.44 3.93
CA SER A 136 8.34 -15.75 2.52
C SER A 136 8.79 -14.53 1.76
N TRP A 137 8.22 -13.36 2.04
CA TRP A 137 8.63 -12.09 1.45
C TRP A 137 10.04 -11.69 1.89
N ILE A 138 10.37 -11.82 3.20
CA ILE A 138 11.72 -11.54 3.72
C ILE A 138 12.74 -12.47 3.07
N ASN A 139 12.46 -13.77 3.00
CA ASN A 139 13.34 -14.77 2.38
C ASN A 139 13.55 -14.53 0.88
N ALA A 140 12.62 -13.87 0.20
CA ALA A 140 12.77 -13.43 -1.17
C ALA A 140 13.59 -12.14 -1.33
N GLY A 141 14.18 -11.62 -0.23
CA GLY A 141 14.98 -10.39 -0.22
C GLY A 141 14.16 -9.12 0.03
N ALA A 142 12.97 -9.27 0.59
CA ALA A 142 12.07 -8.17 0.95
C ALA A 142 11.84 -7.15 -0.20
N PRO A 143 11.47 -7.57 -1.42
CA PRO A 143 11.34 -6.67 -2.56
C PRO A 143 10.13 -5.73 -2.42
N ASN A 144 10.26 -4.49 -2.92
CA ASN A 144 9.12 -3.59 -3.13
C ASN A 144 8.41 -3.95 -4.44
N ASN A 145 7.72 -5.06 -4.43
CA ASN A 145 7.08 -5.58 -5.63
C ASN A 145 5.56 -5.44 -5.59
N SER A 146 4.99 -5.35 -6.77
CA SER A 146 3.55 -5.37 -6.99
C SER A 146 3.25 -6.16 -8.27
N CYS A 147 2.06 -6.71 -8.35
CA CYS A 147 1.56 -7.29 -9.58
C CYS A 147 0.24 -6.63 -9.97
N ALA A 148 -0.03 -6.56 -11.25
CA ALA A 148 -1.35 -6.24 -11.72
C ALA A 148 -2.16 -7.53 -11.73
N SER A 149 -3.18 -7.60 -10.91
CA SER A 149 -4.24 -8.56 -11.16
C SER A 149 -4.84 -8.20 -12.52
N LEU A 150 -4.44 -8.92 -13.57
CA LEU A 150 -4.91 -8.70 -14.94
C LEU A 150 -6.41 -8.96 -15.09
N SER A 151 -7.00 -9.62 -14.12
CA SER A 151 -8.45 -9.79 -14.04
C SER A 151 -8.85 -9.74 -12.58
N CYS A 152 -9.58 -8.70 -12.23
CA CYS A 152 -10.45 -8.78 -11.07
C CYS A 152 -11.36 -9.99 -11.28
N ASP A 153 -11.09 -11.11 -10.61
CA ASP A 153 -12.00 -12.25 -10.71
C ASP A 153 -13.35 -11.86 -10.11
N THR A 154 -14.28 -11.60 -11.00
CA THR A 154 -15.66 -11.24 -10.69
C THR A 154 -16.65 -12.32 -11.12
N LEU A 155 -16.15 -13.45 -11.63
CA LEU A 155 -16.98 -14.52 -12.13
C LEU A 155 -17.32 -15.54 -11.05
N ASN A 156 -16.38 -15.81 -10.13
CA ASN A 156 -16.51 -16.84 -9.10
C ASN A 156 -16.22 -16.27 -7.70
N VAL A 157 -16.93 -15.22 -7.30
CA VAL A 157 -16.75 -14.61 -5.99
C VAL A 157 -17.47 -15.43 -4.93
N THR A 158 -16.71 -16.17 -4.12
CA THR A 158 -17.23 -16.97 -3.00
C THR A 158 -16.76 -16.40 -1.65
N TYR A 159 -17.47 -16.74 -0.58
CA TYR A 159 -17.02 -16.35 0.76
C TYR A 159 -15.66 -16.98 1.10
N SER A 160 -15.54 -18.29 0.94
CA SER A 160 -14.33 -19.03 1.33
C SER A 160 -13.12 -18.71 0.46
N GLY A 161 -13.31 -18.56 -0.86
CA GLY A 161 -12.21 -18.37 -1.81
C GLY A 161 -11.81 -16.92 -2.05
N THR A 162 -12.70 -15.95 -1.80
CA THR A 162 -12.46 -14.55 -2.14
C THR A 162 -12.63 -13.61 -0.95
N ILE A 163 -13.81 -13.63 -0.31
CA ILE A 163 -14.17 -12.62 0.69
C ILE A 163 -13.45 -12.85 2.02
N ARG A 164 -13.43 -14.09 2.50
CA ARG A 164 -12.75 -14.43 3.76
C ARG A 164 -11.25 -14.09 3.73
N PRO A 165 -10.47 -14.45 2.71
CA PRO A 165 -9.07 -14.02 2.61
C PRO A 165 -8.89 -12.51 2.63
N LEU A 166 -9.73 -11.74 1.94
CA LEU A 166 -9.70 -10.28 1.98
C LEU A 166 -9.93 -9.73 3.39
N ILE A 167 -10.93 -10.28 4.10
CA ILE A 167 -11.25 -9.88 5.48
C ILE A 167 -10.11 -10.24 6.42
N GLN A 168 -9.53 -11.42 6.29
CA GLN A 168 -8.40 -11.86 7.10
C GLN A 168 -7.19 -10.92 6.95
N GLN A 169 -6.88 -10.53 5.73
CA GLN A 169 -5.73 -9.67 5.44
C GLN A 169 -5.95 -8.20 5.79
N ARG A 170 -7.18 -7.69 5.68
CA ARG A 170 -7.47 -6.25 5.69
C ARG A 170 -8.28 -5.76 6.89
N CYS A 171 -8.96 -6.66 7.60
CA CYS A 171 -9.95 -6.27 8.60
C CYS A 171 -9.73 -6.92 9.98
N GLN A 172 -9.35 -8.20 10.01
CA GLN A 172 -9.32 -8.98 11.26
C GLN A 172 -8.25 -8.52 12.26
N GLY A 173 -7.22 -7.79 11.85
CA GLY A 173 -6.26 -7.19 12.78
C GLY A 173 -6.96 -6.32 13.85
N CYS A 174 -8.01 -5.61 13.43
CA CYS A 174 -8.81 -4.78 14.34
C CYS A 174 -10.15 -5.42 14.72
N HIS A 175 -10.74 -6.20 13.81
CA HIS A 175 -12.10 -6.73 13.93
C HIS A 175 -12.12 -8.24 14.19
N SER A 176 -11.33 -8.70 15.16
CA SER A 176 -11.34 -10.10 15.64
C SER A 176 -10.94 -10.18 17.11
N GLY A 177 -11.02 -11.39 17.70
CA GLY A 177 -10.57 -11.69 19.04
C GLY A 177 -11.53 -11.35 20.17
N ALA A 178 -11.01 -11.33 21.39
CA ALA A 178 -11.82 -11.18 22.60
C ALA A 178 -12.47 -9.78 22.74
N THR A 179 -11.81 -8.76 22.17
CA THR A 179 -12.26 -7.36 22.23
C THR A 179 -12.14 -6.68 20.86
N PRO A 180 -12.93 -7.12 19.87
CA PRO A 180 -12.83 -6.55 18.52
C PRO A 180 -13.23 -5.07 18.53
N GLN A 181 -12.52 -4.26 17.76
CA GLN A 181 -12.77 -2.82 17.69
C GLN A 181 -14.22 -2.54 17.23
N GLY A 182 -14.86 -1.61 17.91
CA GLY A 182 -16.26 -1.28 17.65
C GLY A 182 -17.25 -2.40 17.97
N ASN A 183 -16.85 -3.43 18.71
CA ASN A 183 -17.61 -4.65 18.97
C ASN A 183 -18.06 -5.38 17.68
N ILE A 184 -17.25 -5.26 16.62
CA ILE A 184 -17.50 -5.89 15.33
C ILE A 184 -16.48 -7.02 15.16
N ASP A 185 -16.94 -8.27 15.27
CA ASP A 185 -16.10 -9.46 15.03
C ASP A 185 -16.31 -9.96 13.59
N LEU A 186 -15.27 -9.89 12.77
CA LEU A 186 -15.24 -10.37 11.39
C LEU A 186 -14.48 -11.69 11.22
N SER A 187 -14.25 -12.42 12.31
CA SER A 187 -13.57 -13.71 12.27
C SER A 187 -14.42 -14.84 11.67
N THR A 188 -15.75 -14.67 11.67
CA THR A 188 -16.71 -15.66 11.19
C THR A 188 -17.60 -15.08 10.09
N TRP A 189 -18.14 -15.95 9.23
CA TRP A 189 -19.15 -15.54 8.25
C TRP A 189 -20.34 -14.83 8.90
N SER A 190 -20.82 -15.33 10.04
CA SER A 190 -21.96 -14.71 10.76
C SER A 190 -21.66 -13.26 11.16
N GLY A 191 -20.47 -12.99 11.68
CA GLY A 191 -20.04 -11.64 12.02
C GLY A 191 -19.94 -10.72 10.81
N VAL A 192 -19.40 -11.22 9.69
CA VAL A 192 -19.36 -10.49 8.44
C VAL A 192 -20.76 -10.23 7.90
N ASN A 193 -21.65 -11.24 7.93
CA ASN A 193 -23.02 -11.10 7.44
C ASN A 193 -23.85 -10.10 8.27
N ALA A 194 -23.55 -9.93 9.55
CA ALA A 194 -24.21 -8.95 10.40
C ALA A 194 -23.98 -7.52 9.90
N VAL A 195 -22.74 -7.16 9.53
CA VAL A 195 -22.40 -5.82 9.00
C VAL A 195 -22.75 -5.67 7.50
N VAL A 196 -23.02 -6.75 6.80
CA VAL A 196 -23.61 -6.75 5.45
C VAL A 196 -25.10 -6.41 5.55
N ALA A 197 -25.81 -7.08 6.45
CA ALA A 197 -27.27 -6.96 6.59
C ALA A 197 -27.73 -5.53 6.96
N ASP A 198 -26.91 -4.78 7.67
CA ASP A 198 -27.16 -3.37 8.00
C ASP A 198 -26.54 -2.35 7.04
N GLY A 199 -25.87 -2.83 5.97
CA GLY A 199 -25.27 -2.00 4.92
C GLY A 199 -23.92 -1.39 5.27
N ARG A 200 -23.45 -1.51 6.51
CA ARG A 200 -22.21 -0.86 6.97
C ARG A 200 -20.95 -1.32 6.24
N LEU A 201 -20.85 -2.60 5.90
CA LEU A 201 -19.64 -3.14 5.29
C LEU A 201 -19.31 -2.41 3.97
N LEU A 202 -20.29 -2.30 3.08
CA LEU A 202 -20.05 -1.74 1.75
C LEU A 202 -19.77 -0.24 1.79
N ASP A 203 -20.49 0.50 2.62
CA ASP A 203 -20.27 1.94 2.81
C ASP A 203 -18.89 2.22 3.42
N ALA A 204 -18.47 1.42 4.42
CA ALA A 204 -17.17 1.56 5.05
C ALA A 204 -16.01 1.33 4.05
N VAL A 205 -16.04 0.25 3.26
CA VAL A 205 -14.96 -0.05 2.31
C VAL A 205 -14.95 0.86 1.08
N ARG A 206 -16.08 1.47 0.74
CA ARG A 206 -16.19 2.49 -0.31
C ARG A 206 -15.74 3.87 0.18
N HIS A 207 -15.60 4.07 1.47
CA HIS A 207 -15.41 5.37 2.10
C HIS A 207 -16.58 6.32 1.78
N GLN A 208 -17.81 5.83 1.90
CA GLN A 208 -19.05 6.54 1.57
C GLN A 208 -20.05 6.52 2.74
N GLY A 209 -21.07 7.35 2.64
CA GLY A 209 -22.12 7.42 3.68
C GLY A 209 -21.66 8.11 4.96
N THR A 210 -22.31 7.75 6.08
CA THR A 210 -22.05 8.30 7.42
C THR A 210 -21.24 7.34 8.30
N VAL A 211 -20.90 6.17 7.79
CA VAL A 211 -20.09 5.18 8.52
C VAL A 211 -18.60 5.55 8.50
N ILE A 212 -17.88 5.07 9.50
CA ILE A 212 -16.43 5.28 9.55
C ILE A 212 -15.79 4.51 8.36
N ALA A 213 -14.99 5.24 7.58
CA ALA A 213 -14.26 4.66 6.44
C ALA A 213 -13.26 3.57 6.90
N MET A 214 -13.29 2.42 6.24
CA MET A 214 -12.44 1.27 6.54
C MET A 214 -11.71 0.76 5.28
N PRO A 215 -10.43 0.37 5.37
CA PRO A 215 -9.54 0.56 6.53
C PRO A 215 -9.35 2.05 6.89
N PRO A 216 -9.01 2.36 8.15
CA PRO A 216 -8.75 3.74 8.56
C PRO A 216 -7.46 4.28 7.89
N GLY A 217 -7.27 5.61 7.88
CA GLY A 217 -6.08 6.24 7.26
C GLY A 217 -6.38 6.93 5.93
N GLY A 218 -7.65 7.11 5.58
CA GLY A 218 -8.09 7.90 4.43
C GLY A 218 -7.93 7.19 3.08
N ALA A 219 -7.84 7.99 2.01
CA ALA A 219 -7.87 7.48 0.63
C ALA A 219 -6.68 6.54 0.30
N ALA A 220 -5.53 6.73 0.96
CA ALA A 220 -4.35 5.89 0.74
C ALA A 220 -4.56 4.43 1.17
N ASN A 221 -5.41 4.20 2.19
CA ASN A 221 -5.71 2.87 2.72
C ASN A 221 -7.01 2.28 2.20
N LYS A 222 -7.72 3.00 1.34
CA LYS A 222 -8.94 2.49 0.70
C LYS A 222 -8.62 1.20 -0.05
N LEU A 223 -9.54 0.24 0.03
CA LEU A 223 -9.40 -1.00 -0.74
C LEU A 223 -9.32 -0.72 -2.24
N PRO A 224 -8.54 -1.51 -3.01
CA PRO A 224 -8.58 -1.47 -4.46
C PRO A 224 -10.00 -1.65 -4.99
N ASP A 225 -10.34 -0.97 -6.09
CA ASP A 225 -11.69 -1.02 -6.68
C ASP A 225 -12.11 -2.45 -7.03
N CYS A 226 -11.16 -3.32 -7.38
CA CYS A 226 -11.42 -4.74 -7.59
C CYS A 226 -11.98 -5.41 -6.33
N ASN A 227 -11.34 -5.22 -5.18
CA ASN A 227 -11.80 -5.84 -3.93
C ASN A 227 -13.18 -5.29 -3.52
N ILE A 228 -13.41 -3.99 -3.71
CA ILE A 228 -14.72 -3.39 -3.49
C ILE A 228 -15.78 -4.01 -4.42
N ARG A 229 -15.43 -4.23 -5.68
CA ARG A 229 -16.31 -4.88 -6.65
C ARG A 229 -16.61 -6.34 -6.27
N GLN A 230 -15.63 -7.07 -5.75
CA GLN A 230 -15.82 -8.43 -5.24
C GLN A 230 -16.78 -8.47 -4.04
N PHE A 231 -16.62 -7.55 -3.08
CA PHE A 231 -17.60 -7.40 -1.98
C PHE A 231 -19.01 -7.12 -2.51
N MET A 232 -19.15 -6.21 -3.47
CA MET A 232 -20.45 -5.89 -4.06
C MET A 232 -21.12 -7.12 -4.67
N LEU A 233 -20.41 -7.85 -5.53
CA LEU A 233 -20.94 -9.04 -6.22
C LEU A 233 -21.36 -10.13 -5.23
N TRP A 234 -20.56 -10.37 -4.19
CA TRP A 234 -20.90 -11.33 -3.15
C TRP A 234 -22.15 -10.91 -2.36
N ILE A 235 -22.26 -9.62 -2.02
CA ILE A 235 -23.43 -9.05 -1.31
C ILE A 235 -24.68 -9.13 -2.23
N GLU A 236 -24.56 -8.73 -3.50
CA GLU A 236 -25.64 -8.83 -4.49
C GLU A 236 -26.13 -10.27 -4.67
N ALA A 237 -25.27 -11.26 -4.53
CA ALA A 237 -25.60 -12.68 -4.53
C ALA A 237 -26.26 -13.17 -3.23
N GLY A 238 -26.53 -12.29 -2.27
CA GLY A 238 -27.14 -12.62 -0.97
C GLY A 238 -26.14 -13.01 0.12
N ALA A 239 -24.88 -12.64 -0.05
CA ALA A 239 -23.77 -12.91 0.89
C ALA A 239 -23.69 -14.37 1.35
N PRO A 240 -23.68 -15.36 0.44
CA PRO A 240 -23.72 -16.77 0.80
C PRO A 240 -22.47 -17.22 1.55
N ASN A 241 -22.62 -18.20 2.44
CA ASN A 241 -21.51 -18.88 3.11
C ASN A 241 -21.03 -20.07 2.25
N ASN A 242 -20.34 -19.81 1.16
CA ASN A 242 -19.92 -20.77 0.12
C ASN A 242 -18.39 -20.87 -0.05
#